data_63ce307ca5e9b4aee5baaab2b8911a0a
#
_entry.id   63ce307ca5e9b4aee5baaab2b8911a0a
#
_cell.length_a   1.000
_cell.length_b   1.000
_cell.length_c   1.000
_cell.angle_alpha   90.00
_cell.angle_beta   90.00
_cell.angle_gamma   90.00
#
_symmetry.space_group_name_H-M   'P 1'
#
loop_
_entity.id
_entity.type
_entity.pdbx_description
1 polymer ?
#
loop_
_entity_poly.entity_id
_entity_poly.type
_entity_poly.pdbx_seq_one_letter_code
_entity_poly.pdbx_strand_id
1 'polypeptide(L)'
;MDGCFVPLIKMVKGWNRERGWPIRSFHLETMIYEHYKNYEKAYTYDSTLKVFFNDLPGYLRSPCYDPVTSDRLDGYLDNGTNPTKRTEAIEKAERAASKTSEAMEYTEAGKEQKAIEIWESLLGEFFPAYG
;
A
#
# COMPACT_ATOMS: atom_id res chain seq x y z
N MET A 1 6.58 8.52 -14.71
CA MET A 1 5.85 8.82 -13.49
C MET A 1 6.79 9.41 -12.45
N ASP A 2 7.12 10.64 -12.62
CA ASP A 2 8.24 11.21 -11.86
C ASP A 2 7.84 11.85 -10.55
N GLY A 3 7.09 12.92 -10.62
CA GLY A 3 6.75 13.70 -9.45
C GLY A 3 5.84 13.02 -8.44
N CYS A 4 5.12 11.97 -8.84
CA CYS A 4 4.17 11.27 -7.96
C CYS A 4 4.77 10.07 -7.24
N PHE A 5 5.89 9.53 -7.74
CA PHE A 5 6.41 8.26 -7.25
C PHE A 5 6.93 8.36 -5.80
N VAL A 6 7.71 9.39 -5.50
CA VAL A 6 8.28 9.55 -4.16
C VAL A 6 7.20 9.79 -3.11
N PRO A 7 6.21 10.68 -3.32
CA PRO A 7 5.12 10.82 -2.36
C PRO A 7 4.32 9.54 -2.17
N LEU A 8 4.09 8.76 -3.23
CA LEU A 8 3.36 7.50 -3.12
C LEU A 8 4.10 6.48 -2.27
N ILE A 9 5.43 6.39 -2.44
CA ILE A 9 6.24 5.52 -1.60
C ILE A 9 6.09 5.91 -0.14
N LYS A 10 6.18 7.21 0.17
CA LYS A 10 6.06 7.70 1.54
C LYS A 10 4.70 7.38 2.15
N MET A 11 3.63 7.54 1.36
CA MET A 11 2.28 7.23 1.83
C MET A 11 2.10 5.75 2.14
N VAL A 12 2.57 4.89 1.26
CA VAL A 12 2.45 3.44 1.49
C VAL A 12 3.33 3.00 2.66
N LYS A 13 4.52 3.57 2.79
CA LYS A 13 5.37 3.31 3.96
C LYS A 13 4.73 3.80 5.25
N GLY A 14 4.01 4.92 5.19
CA GLY A 14 3.24 5.41 6.34
C GLY A 14 2.19 4.42 6.78
N TRP A 15 1.45 3.85 5.83
CA TRP A 15 0.51 2.78 6.12
C TRP A 15 1.20 1.60 6.82
N ASN A 16 2.32 1.17 6.27
CA ASN A 16 3.07 0.04 6.80
C ASN A 16 3.52 0.31 8.24
N ARG A 17 4.03 1.52 8.50
CA ARG A 17 4.43 1.92 9.84
C ARG A 17 3.25 1.91 10.80
N GLU A 18 2.10 2.48 10.40
CA GLU A 18 0.91 2.54 11.25
C GLU A 18 0.37 1.15 11.59
N ARG A 19 0.71 0.14 10.81
CA ARG A 19 0.28 -1.24 11.04
C ARG A 19 1.34 -2.09 11.74
N GLY A 20 2.42 -1.49 12.22
CA GLY A 20 3.46 -2.20 12.95
C GLY A 20 4.50 -2.88 12.08
N TRP A 21 4.74 -2.35 10.89
CA TRP A 21 5.75 -2.84 9.95
C TRP A 21 5.54 -4.29 9.52
N PRO A 22 4.35 -4.67 9.06
CA PRO A 22 4.11 -6.05 8.61
C PRO A 22 4.95 -6.46 7.41
N ILE A 23 5.40 -5.51 6.61
CA ILE A 23 6.18 -5.77 5.40
C ILE A 23 7.52 -5.06 5.53
N ARG A 24 8.61 -5.77 5.24
CA ARG A 24 9.93 -5.16 5.27
C ARG A 24 10.04 -4.07 4.19
N SER A 25 10.76 -3.00 4.50
CA SER A 25 10.82 -1.83 3.65
C SER A 25 11.25 -2.13 2.21
N PHE A 26 12.30 -2.91 2.03
CA PHE A 26 12.80 -3.18 0.69
C PHE A 26 11.81 -4.03 -0.13
N HIS A 27 11.17 -4.98 0.52
CA HIS A 27 10.12 -5.79 -0.11
C HIS A 27 8.97 -4.88 -0.56
N LEU A 28 8.52 -4.01 0.33
CA LEU A 28 7.42 -3.08 0.02
C LEU A 28 7.79 -2.14 -1.13
N GLU A 29 8.99 -1.57 -1.08
CA GLU A 29 9.46 -0.66 -2.13
C GLU A 29 9.55 -1.36 -3.49
N THR A 30 9.99 -2.61 -3.49
CA THR A 30 10.07 -3.39 -4.72
C THR A 30 8.68 -3.62 -5.31
N MET A 31 7.70 -3.95 -4.47
CA MET A 31 6.33 -4.12 -4.93
C MET A 31 5.75 -2.81 -5.48
N ILE A 32 6.01 -1.70 -4.80
CA ILE A 32 5.55 -0.39 -5.27
C ILE A 32 6.17 -0.05 -6.63
N TYR A 33 7.47 -0.25 -6.76
CA TYR A 33 8.17 0.01 -8.01
C TYR A 33 7.60 -0.85 -9.15
N GLU A 34 7.46 -2.14 -8.92
CA GLU A 34 6.92 -3.04 -9.95
C GLU A 34 5.49 -2.67 -10.34
N HIS A 35 4.70 -2.23 -9.39
CA HIS A 35 3.32 -1.82 -9.66
C HIS A 35 3.26 -0.57 -10.53
N TYR A 36 4.09 0.45 -10.23
CA TYR A 36 3.98 1.75 -10.88
C TYR A 36 4.91 1.97 -12.07
N LYS A 37 5.85 1.08 -12.31
CA LYS A 37 6.85 1.31 -13.38
C LYS A 37 6.26 1.46 -14.78
N ASN A 38 5.06 0.93 -15.00
CA ASN A 38 4.40 1.00 -16.30
C ASN A 38 3.27 2.02 -16.36
N TYR A 39 3.12 2.83 -15.31
CA TYR A 39 2.09 3.85 -15.32
C TYR A 39 2.52 5.02 -16.20
N GLU A 40 1.71 5.33 -17.21
CA GLU A 40 1.99 6.41 -18.14
C GLU A 40 1.18 7.67 -17.89
N LYS A 41 0.09 7.55 -17.12
CA LYS A 41 -0.80 8.67 -16.85
C LYS A 41 -0.65 9.16 -15.41
N ALA A 42 -0.82 10.48 -15.24
CA ALA A 42 -0.93 11.06 -13.92
C ALA A 42 -2.34 10.84 -13.40
N TYR A 43 -2.44 10.15 -12.28
CA TYR A 43 -3.70 9.95 -11.57
C TYR A 43 -3.66 10.72 -10.25
N THR A 44 -4.82 10.91 -9.64
CA THR A 44 -4.85 11.48 -8.29
C THR A 44 -4.22 10.49 -7.31
N TYR A 45 -3.73 10.99 -6.19
CA TYR A 45 -3.11 10.13 -5.19
C TYR A 45 -4.09 9.09 -4.66
N ASP A 46 -5.33 9.50 -4.40
CA ASP A 46 -6.33 8.60 -3.85
C ASP A 46 -6.65 7.44 -4.79
N SER A 47 -6.86 7.71 -6.08
CA SER A 47 -7.15 6.64 -7.04
C SER A 47 -5.94 5.72 -7.23
N THR A 48 -4.74 6.28 -7.23
CA THR A 48 -3.51 5.50 -7.39
C THR A 48 -3.29 4.58 -6.19
N LEU A 49 -3.51 5.09 -4.98
CA LEU A 49 -3.40 4.29 -3.76
C LEU A 49 -4.46 3.21 -3.71
N LYS A 50 -5.68 3.52 -4.12
CA LYS A 50 -6.75 2.53 -4.15
C LYS A 50 -6.37 1.33 -5.01
N VAL A 51 -5.85 1.57 -6.21
CA VAL A 51 -5.43 0.49 -7.11
C VAL A 51 -4.31 -0.33 -6.47
N PHE A 52 -3.31 0.34 -5.91
CA PHE A 52 -2.21 -0.37 -5.26
C PHE A 52 -2.69 -1.26 -4.11
N PHE A 53 -3.49 -0.72 -3.20
CA PHE A 53 -3.97 -1.50 -2.06
C PHE A 53 -4.91 -2.62 -2.47
N ASN A 54 -5.67 -2.45 -3.55
CA ASN A 54 -6.49 -3.53 -4.08
C ASN A 54 -5.65 -4.70 -4.59
N ASP A 55 -4.50 -4.40 -5.16
CA ASP A 55 -3.61 -5.43 -5.73
C ASP A 55 -2.63 -6.01 -4.70
N LEU A 56 -2.37 -5.29 -3.62
CA LEU A 56 -1.37 -5.69 -2.64
C LEU A 56 -1.60 -7.08 -2.03
N PRO A 57 -2.82 -7.48 -1.66
CA PRO A 57 -3.01 -8.86 -1.17
C PRO A 57 -2.54 -9.91 -2.17
N GLY A 58 -2.81 -9.71 -3.45
CA GLY A 58 -2.34 -10.62 -4.49
C GLY A 58 -0.81 -10.65 -4.59
N TYR A 59 -0.18 -9.48 -4.51
CA TYR A 59 1.28 -9.40 -4.50
C TYR A 59 1.87 -10.17 -3.31
N LEU A 60 1.25 -10.04 -2.15
CA LEU A 60 1.73 -10.72 -0.93
C LEU A 60 1.55 -12.23 -0.98
N ARG A 61 0.68 -12.73 -1.83
CA ARG A 61 0.52 -14.17 -2.03
C ARG A 61 1.55 -14.75 -2.98
N SER A 62 2.25 -13.90 -3.72
CA SER A 62 3.21 -14.30 -4.75
C SER A 62 4.63 -14.08 -4.30
N PRO A 63 5.60 -14.86 -4.83
CA PRO A 63 7.01 -14.60 -4.55
C PRO A 63 7.43 -13.22 -5.07
N CYS A 64 8.33 -12.58 -4.35
CA CYS A 64 8.92 -11.31 -4.77
C CYS A 64 10.43 -11.45 -4.79
N TYR A 65 11.07 -11.05 -5.87
CA TYR A 65 12.50 -11.20 -6.06
C TYR A 65 13.16 -9.84 -6.21
N ASP A 66 14.39 -9.75 -5.69
CA ASP A 66 15.22 -8.57 -5.87
C ASP A 66 15.50 -8.42 -7.37
N PRO A 67 15.21 -7.27 -7.99
CA PRO A 67 15.42 -7.11 -9.43
C PRO A 67 16.89 -7.12 -9.85
N VAL A 68 17.81 -6.96 -8.91
CA VAL A 68 19.25 -6.96 -9.20
C VAL A 68 19.89 -8.31 -8.89
N THR A 69 19.66 -8.86 -7.71
CA THR A 69 20.32 -10.08 -7.25
C THR A 69 19.50 -11.35 -7.50
N SER A 70 18.22 -11.22 -7.78
CA SER A 70 17.26 -12.32 -7.90
C SER A 70 17.02 -13.07 -6.59
N ASP A 71 17.47 -12.53 -5.48
CA ASP A 71 17.20 -13.12 -4.17
C ASP A 71 15.73 -12.98 -3.80
N ARG A 72 15.23 -13.95 -3.08
CA ARG A 72 13.84 -13.91 -2.61
C ARG A 72 13.69 -12.91 -1.47
N LEU A 73 12.75 -11.97 -1.61
CA LEU A 73 12.55 -10.90 -0.63
C LEU A 73 11.43 -11.21 0.38
N ASP A 74 10.51 -12.10 0.03
CA ASP A 74 9.29 -12.31 0.81
C ASP A 74 9.34 -13.49 1.77
N GLY A 75 10.45 -14.24 1.81
CA GLY A 75 10.55 -15.45 2.61
C GLY A 75 10.30 -15.25 4.10
N TYR A 76 10.63 -14.07 4.65
CA TYR A 76 10.39 -13.76 6.06
C TYR A 76 8.91 -13.84 6.43
N LEU A 77 8.01 -13.69 5.44
CA LEU A 77 6.57 -13.74 5.69
C LEU A 77 6.07 -15.13 6.05
N ASP A 78 6.87 -16.16 5.79
CA ASP A 78 6.48 -17.52 6.11
C ASP A 78 6.83 -17.94 7.54
N ASN A 79 7.39 -17.02 8.33
CA ASN A 79 7.67 -17.25 9.73
C ASN A 79 6.40 -17.20 10.56
N GLY A 80 6.44 -17.86 11.71
CA GLY A 80 5.29 -17.98 12.58
C GLY A 80 4.56 -19.28 12.34
N THR A 81 3.75 -19.68 13.30
CA THR A 81 3.06 -20.97 13.23
C THR A 81 1.64 -20.86 12.75
N ASN A 82 0.83 -20.02 13.39
CA ASN A 82 -0.59 -19.86 13.01
C ASN A 82 -1.17 -18.64 13.76
N PRO A 83 -1.47 -17.55 13.08
CA PRO A 83 -1.22 -17.32 11.64
C PRO A 83 0.24 -17.03 11.36
N THR A 84 0.66 -17.21 10.11
CA THR A 84 1.99 -16.79 9.67
C THR A 84 2.00 -15.28 9.49
N LYS A 85 3.21 -14.71 9.39
CA LYS A 85 3.34 -13.28 9.09
C LYS A 85 2.73 -12.93 7.74
N ARG A 86 2.80 -13.88 6.79
CA ARG A 86 2.17 -13.66 5.47
C ARG A 86 0.67 -13.50 5.58
N THR A 87 0.02 -14.36 6.32
CA THR A 87 -1.44 -14.28 6.54
C THR A 87 -1.80 -12.95 7.18
N GLU A 88 -1.06 -12.53 8.21
CA GLU A 88 -1.30 -11.26 8.88
C GLU A 88 -1.12 -10.07 7.95
N ALA A 89 -0.07 -10.08 7.13
CA ALA A 89 0.18 -8.99 6.18
C ALA A 89 -0.93 -8.93 5.13
N ILE A 90 -1.37 -10.08 4.63
CA ILE A 90 -2.46 -10.14 3.65
C ILE A 90 -3.75 -9.57 4.25
N GLU A 91 -4.09 -9.95 5.46
CA GLU A 91 -5.29 -9.45 6.12
C GLU A 91 -5.24 -7.93 6.32
N LYS A 92 -4.08 -7.40 6.71
CA LYS A 92 -3.91 -5.96 6.85
C LYS A 92 -4.05 -5.23 5.51
N ALA A 93 -3.52 -5.83 4.44
CA ALA A 93 -3.65 -5.27 3.10
C ALA A 93 -5.11 -5.30 2.62
N GLU A 94 -5.84 -6.37 2.92
CA GLU A 94 -7.24 -6.47 2.57
C GLU A 94 -8.08 -5.41 3.30
N ARG A 95 -7.78 -5.17 4.57
CA ARG A 95 -8.44 -4.10 5.31
C ARG A 95 -8.13 -2.72 4.72
N ALA A 96 -6.88 -2.51 4.28
CA ALA A 96 -6.50 -1.26 3.62
C ALA A 96 -7.28 -1.09 2.32
N ALA A 97 -7.43 -2.13 1.53
CA ALA A 97 -8.20 -2.08 0.30
C ALA A 97 -9.65 -1.67 0.57
N SER A 98 -10.28 -2.25 1.60
CA SER A 98 -11.64 -1.88 1.99
C SER A 98 -11.73 -0.42 2.41
N LYS A 99 -10.75 0.05 3.17
CA LYS A 99 -10.74 1.44 3.63
C LYS A 99 -10.54 2.43 2.50
N THR A 100 -9.68 2.12 1.53
CA THR A 100 -9.51 3.01 0.38
C THR A 100 -10.79 3.08 -0.45
N SER A 101 -11.48 1.98 -0.62
CA SER A 101 -12.76 1.96 -1.33
C SER A 101 -13.82 2.80 -0.61
N GLU A 102 -13.89 2.67 0.71
CA GLU A 102 -14.81 3.46 1.53
C GLU A 102 -14.50 4.96 1.41
N ALA A 103 -13.22 5.34 1.48
CA ALA A 103 -12.84 6.73 1.33
C ALA A 103 -13.24 7.30 -0.03
N MET A 104 -13.06 6.52 -1.09
CA MET A 104 -13.44 6.94 -2.43
C MET A 104 -14.95 7.13 -2.55
N GLU A 105 -15.74 6.26 -1.92
CA GLU A 105 -17.20 6.41 -1.91
C GLU A 105 -17.62 7.69 -1.21
N TYR A 106 -16.99 8.05 -0.10
CA TYR A 106 -17.29 9.31 0.58
C TYR A 106 -16.94 10.50 -0.29
N THR A 107 -15.81 10.46 -0.98
CA THR A 107 -15.41 11.54 -1.88
C THR A 107 -16.46 11.72 -2.99
N GLU A 108 -16.91 10.62 -3.60
CA GLU A 108 -17.92 10.68 -4.64
C GLU A 108 -19.27 11.20 -4.13
N ALA A 109 -19.57 10.96 -2.87
CA ALA A 109 -20.81 11.45 -2.24
C ALA A 109 -20.70 12.89 -1.76
N GLY A 110 -19.56 13.55 -1.97
CA GLY A 110 -19.34 14.91 -1.51
C GLY A 110 -18.99 15.02 -0.04
N LYS A 111 -18.70 13.91 0.62
CA LYS A 111 -18.37 13.88 2.06
C LYS A 111 -16.87 13.83 2.25
N GLU A 112 -16.18 14.88 1.79
CA GLU A 112 -14.73 14.92 1.79
C GLU A 112 -14.10 14.80 3.17
N GLN A 113 -14.72 15.38 4.20
CA GLN A 113 -14.16 15.31 5.55
C GLN A 113 -14.09 13.87 6.05
N LYS A 114 -15.10 13.06 5.78
CA LYS A 114 -15.10 11.66 6.16
C LYS A 114 -14.05 10.88 5.39
N ALA A 115 -13.87 11.20 4.12
CA ALA A 115 -12.81 10.57 3.31
C ALA A 115 -11.42 10.91 3.87
N ILE A 116 -11.20 12.18 4.22
CA ILE A 116 -9.92 12.62 4.79
C ILE A 116 -9.61 11.88 6.08
N GLU A 117 -10.60 11.73 6.95
CA GLU A 117 -10.43 11.01 8.21
C GLU A 117 -9.97 9.56 7.99
N ILE A 118 -10.54 8.90 6.97
CA ILE A 118 -10.13 7.54 6.62
C ILE A 118 -8.68 7.53 6.13
N TRP A 119 -8.32 8.45 5.24
CA TRP A 119 -6.96 8.53 4.72
C TRP A 119 -5.94 8.83 5.83
N GLU A 120 -6.27 9.73 6.75
CA GLU A 120 -5.39 10.03 7.87
C GLU A 120 -5.18 8.80 8.76
N SER A 121 -6.26 8.08 9.05
CA SER A 121 -6.17 6.85 9.83
C SER A 121 -5.34 5.78 9.13
N LEU A 122 -5.42 5.72 7.82
CA LEU A 122 -4.73 4.71 7.03
C LEU A 122 -3.25 5.01 6.85
N LEU A 123 -2.90 6.26 6.56
CA LEU A 123 -1.56 6.65 6.16
C LEU A 123 -0.77 7.39 7.25
N GLY A 124 -1.44 7.81 8.32
CA GLY A 124 -0.81 8.55 9.39
C GLY A 124 -0.31 9.92 8.92
N GLU A 125 0.83 10.34 9.45
CA GLU A 125 1.37 11.66 9.14
C GLU A 125 1.83 11.83 7.69
N PHE A 126 1.90 10.75 6.93
CA PHE A 126 2.29 10.82 5.53
C PHE A 126 1.12 11.11 4.59
N PHE A 127 -0.07 11.30 5.14
CA PHE A 127 -1.19 11.73 4.33
C PHE A 127 -1.01 13.21 3.99
N PRO A 128 -1.11 13.60 2.68
CA PRO A 128 -0.98 15.00 2.30
C PRO A 128 -2.09 15.85 2.91
N ALA A 129 -1.76 17.04 3.39
CA ALA A 129 -2.71 17.91 4.08
C ALA A 129 -3.90 18.33 3.21
N TYR A 130 -3.72 18.31 1.91
CA TYR A 130 -4.79 18.69 0.97
C TYR A 130 -5.42 17.47 0.30
N GLY A 131 -5.18 16.31 0.81
CA GLY A 131 -5.81 15.09 0.33
C GLY A 131 -5.36 14.69 -1.03
#